data_3a6365d410d49f12b9008de93cc78e92
#
_entry.id   3a6365d410d49f12b9008de93cc78e92
#
_cell.length_a   1.000
_cell.length_b   1.000
_cell.length_c   1.000
_cell.angle_alpha   90.00
_cell.angle_beta   90.00
_cell.angle_gamma   90.00
#
_symmetry.space_group_name_H-M   'P 1'
#
loop_
_entity.id
_entity.type
_entity.pdbx_description
1 polymer ?
#
loop_
_entity_poly.entity_id
_entity_poly.type
_entity_poly.pdbx_seq_one_letter_code
_entity_poly.pdbx_strand_id
1 'polypeptide(L)'
;WEDMKTRRLLGPILCEHSNTQIVKESFIKACYDGGAVPKHVHTDNGKDFANLETLGQDRSIRAMDRAAMDAEMKGFYLAMGAKDWSRSLPFQPWDKLIERAFGTFCKRYSRKFKAYTGTLTGSRTDAKRKKDIDGMLERGELLTLEEFYDLLVEFLETWYDRHEHQGLKAAGEQWTKPA
;
A
#
# COMPACT_ATOMS: atom_id res chain seq x y z
N TRP A 1 -3.83 1.94 -3.10
CA TRP A 1 -4.44 0.98 -4.05
C TRP A 1 -3.73 1.05 -5.39
N GLU A 2 -3.82 0.01 -6.20
CA GLU A 2 -3.28 -0.01 -7.56
C GLU A 2 -4.40 -0.40 -8.54
N ASP A 3 -4.62 0.42 -9.56
CA ASP A 3 -5.47 0.02 -10.67
C ASP A 3 -4.73 -1.03 -11.52
N MET A 4 -5.27 -2.23 -11.57
CA MET A 4 -4.64 -3.36 -12.27
C MET A 4 -4.47 -3.14 -13.76
N LYS A 5 -5.32 -2.33 -14.38
CA LYS A 5 -5.26 -2.04 -15.81
C LYS A 5 -4.24 -0.96 -16.13
N THR A 6 -4.30 0.18 -15.45
CA THR A 6 -3.44 1.33 -15.73
C THR A 6 -2.15 1.35 -14.94
N ARG A 7 -2.08 0.60 -13.84
CA ARG A 7 -0.98 0.62 -12.85
C ARG A 7 -0.86 1.90 -12.03
N ARG A 8 -1.86 2.77 -12.07
CA ARG A 8 -1.90 3.95 -11.20
C ARG A 8 -2.01 3.55 -9.74
N LEU A 9 -1.28 4.25 -8.90
CA LEU A 9 -1.41 4.17 -7.46
C LEU A 9 -2.40 5.23 -6.98
N LEU A 10 -3.44 4.80 -6.30
CA LEU A 10 -4.59 5.61 -5.90
C LEU A 10 -4.79 5.55 -4.39
N GLY A 11 -5.34 6.61 -3.80
CA GLY A 11 -5.73 6.65 -2.41
C GLY A 11 -4.58 6.54 -1.40
N PRO A 12 -3.42 7.19 -1.58
CA PRO A 12 -2.37 7.15 -0.58
C PRO A 12 -2.83 7.83 0.71
N ILE A 13 -2.60 7.17 1.83
CA ILE A 13 -2.79 7.73 3.18
C ILE A 13 -1.53 7.45 3.99
N LEU A 14 -1.08 8.44 4.75
CA LEU A 14 -0.04 8.28 5.76
C LEU A 14 -0.69 8.06 7.12
N CYS A 15 -0.24 7.06 7.84
CA CYS A 15 -0.71 6.76 9.19
C CYS A 15 0.42 6.13 10.02
N GLU A 16 0.36 6.28 11.32
CA GLU A 16 1.30 5.63 12.24
C GLU A 16 1.08 4.11 12.25
N HIS A 17 -0.19 3.70 12.31
CA HIS A 17 -0.58 2.30 12.36
C HIS A 17 -1.71 2.03 11.37
N SER A 18 -1.53 1.00 10.55
CA SER A 18 -2.58 0.52 9.66
C SER A 18 -3.69 -0.17 10.48
N ASN A 19 -4.95 0.11 10.13
CA ASN A 19 -6.12 -0.54 10.68
C ASN A 19 -7.24 -0.59 9.63
N THR A 20 -8.31 -1.32 9.94
CA THR A 20 -9.45 -1.50 9.02
C THR A 20 -10.07 -0.18 8.58
N GLN A 21 -10.15 0.81 9.48
CA GLN A 21 -10.73 2.12 9.17
C GLN A 21 -9.87 2.89 8.16
N ILE A 22 -8.56 2.92 8.36
CA ILE A 22 -7.60 3.54 7.43
C ILE A 22 -7.66 2.89 6.04
N VAL A 23 -7.83 1.55 5.99
CA VAL A 23 -7.99 0.84 4.71
C VAL A 23 -9.27 1.25 3.99
N LYS A 24 -10.39 1.40 4.71
CA LYS A 24 -11.66 1.90 4.16
C LYS A 24 -11.54 3.33 3.65
N GLU A 25 -10.92 4.22 4.41
CA GLU A 25 -10.67 5.62 4.02
C GLU A 25 -9.77 5.70 2.78
N SER A 26 -8.70 4.91 2.73
CA SER A 26 -7.82 4.80 1.57
C SER A 26 -8.57 4.30 0.32
N PHE A 27 -9.52 3.36 0.48
CA PHE A 27 -10.34 2.90 -0.63
C PHE A 27 -11.29 4.00 -1.13
N ILE A 28 -11.96 4.71 -0.22
CA ILE A 28 -12.82 5.84 -0.57
C ILE A 28 -12.01 6.88 -1.33
N LYS A 29 -10.85 7.27 -0.80
CA LYS A 29 -9.93 8.20 -1.48
C LYS A 29 -9.52 7.68 -2.86
N ALA A 30 -9.20 6.39 -3.00
CA ALA A 30 -8.84 5.79 -4.28
C ALA A 30 -9.97 5.87 -5.31
N CYS A 31 -11.23 5.73 -4.87
CA CYS A 31 -12.39 5.93 -5.75
C CYS A 31 -12.50 7.38 -6.23
N TYR A 32 -12.22 8.36 -5.37
CA TYR A 32 -12.17 9.77 -5.76
C TYR A 32 -11.02 10.05 -6.73
N ASP A 33 -9.81 9.61 -6.42
CA ASP A 33 -8.60 9.82 -7.24
C ASP A 33 -8.75 9.14 -8.62
N GLY A 34 -9.43 8.00 -8.67
CA GLY A 34 -9.71 7.25 -9.91
C GLY A 34 -10.98 7.67 -10.64
N GLY A 35 -11.82 8.53 -10.04
CA GLY A 35 -13.08 9.00 -10.62
C GLY A 35 -14.17 7.92 -10.72
N ALA A 36 -13.99 6.73 -10.15
CA ALA A 36 -14.96 5.63 -10.22
C ALA A 36 -14.74 4.60 -9.11
N VAL A 37 -15.79 3.85 -8.80
CA VAL A 37 -15.70 2.65 -7.95
C VAL A 37 -15.28 1.47 -8.83
N PRO A 38 -14.25 0.67 -8.44
CA PRO A 38 -13.81 -0.47 -9.21
C PRO A 38 -14.88 -1.57 -9.24
N LYS A 39 -14.97 -2.28 -10.36
CA LYS A 39 -15.91 -3.41 -10.47
C LYS A 39 -15.49 -4.59 -9.58
N HIS A 40 -14.20 -4.83 -9.48
CA HIS A 40 -13.62 -5.91 -8.69
C HIS A 40 -12.53 -5.36 -7.78
N VAL A 41 -12.55 -5.76 -6.51
CA VAL A 41 -11.52 -5.41 -5.52
C VAL A 41 -10.75 -6.68 -5.17
N HIS A 42 -9.42 -6.60 -5.27
CA HIS A 42 -8.53 -7.71 -4.92
C HIS A 42 -7.60 -7.28 -3.79
N THR A 43 -7.58 -8.04 -2.69
CA THR A 43 -6.76 -7.73 -1.52
C THR A 43 -5.78 -8.87 -1.23
N ASP A 44 -4.66 -8.53 -0.59
CA ASP A 44 -3.73 -9.55 -0.12
C ASP A 44 -4.21 -10.25 1.17
N ASN A 45 -3.44 -11.24 1.63
CA ASN A 45 -3.66 -11.94 2.89
C ASN A 45 -2.92 -11.29 4.07
N GLY A 46 -2.59 -9.99 3.98
CA GLY A 46 -1.84 -9.27 5.01
C GLY A 46 -2.38 -9.50 6.42
N LYS A 47 -1.46 -9.64 7.38
CA LYS A 47 -1.81 -9.77 8.80
C LYS A 47 -2.32 -8.47 9.41
N ASP A 48 -2.23 -7.37 8.67
CA ASP A 48 -2.59 -6.01 9.12
C ASP A 48 -4.08 -5.84 9.37
N PHE A 49 -4.88 -6.83 8.94
CA PHE A 49 -6.28 -6.98 9.30
C PHE A 49 -6.50 -7.79 10.60
N ALA A 50 -5.44 -8.36 11.18
CA ALA A 50 -5.54 -9.07 12.44
C ALA A 50 -5.30 -8.09 13.59
N ASN A 51 -6.33 -7.80 14.35
CA ASN A 51 -6.28 -6.95 15.53
C ASN A 51 -5.16 -7.42 16.49
N LEU A 52 -4.26 -6.51 16.88
CA LEU A 52 -3.18 -6.79 17.85
C LEU A 52 -3.68 -7.35 19.19
N GLU A 53 -4.96 -7.13 19.52
CA GLU A 53 -5.61 -7.66 20.72
C GLU A 53 -5.80 -9.20 20.72
N THR A 54 -5.69 -9.86 19.56
CA THR A 54 -5.87 -11.32 19.44
C THR A 54 -4.58 -12.12 19.56
N LEU A 55 -3.44 -11.52 19.89
CA LEU A 55 -2.14 -12.19 19.98
C LEU A 55 -1.99 -13.23 21.11
N GLY A 56 -3.03 -13.44 21.92
CA GLY A 56 -3.09 -14.49 22.96
C GLY A 56 -4.19 -15.52 22.76
N GLN A 57 -4.99 -15.42 21.71
CA GLN A 57 -6.20 -16.26 21.53
C GLN A 57 -5.92 -17.56 20.77
N ASP A 58 -6.77 -18.58 21.01
CA ASP A 58 -6.73 -19.86 20.33
C ASP A 58 -6.85 -19.72 18.80
N ARG A 59 -6.29 -20.68 18.07
CA ARG A 59 -6.30 -20.73 16.59
C ARG A 59 -7.71 -20.71 15.99
N SER A 60 -8.68 -21.32 16.67
CA SER A 60 -10.10 -21.35 16.26
C SER A 60 -10.74 -19.96 16.33
N ILE A 61 -10.50 -19.22 17.41
CA ILE A 61 -11.02 -17.87 17.62
C ILE A 61 -10.44 -16.91 16.58
N ARG A 62 -9.13 -17.00 16.32
CA ARG A 62 -8.46 -16.20 15.26
C ARG A 62 -9.01 -16.47 13.85
N ALA A 63 -9.43 -17.70 13.56
CA ALA A 63 -10.05 -18.05 12.28
C ALA A 63 -11.47 -17.48 12.15
N MET A 64 -12.25 -17.49 13.22
CA MET A 64 -13.59 -16.90 13.27
C MET A 64 -13.55 -15.38 13.15
N ASP A 65 -12.65 -14.71 13.88
CA ASP A 65 -12.44 -13.27 13.81
C ASP A 65 -12.05 -12.85 12.38
N ARG A 66 -11.19 -13.63 11.74
CA ARG A 66 -10.77 -13.37 10.35
C ARG A 66 -11.93 -13.52 9.37
N ALA A 67 -12.77 -14.52 9.52
CA ALA A 67 -13.94 -14.70 8.66
C ALA A 67 -14.96 -13.56 8.82
N ALA A 68 -15.14 -13.06 10.05
CA ALA A 68 -15.99 -11.92 10.33
C ALA A 68 -15.45 -10.63 9.70
N MET A 69 -14.14 -10.38 9.81
CA MET A 69 -13.48 -9.24 9.16
C MET A 69 -13.56 -9.30 7.63
N ASP A 70 -13.41 -10.49 7.06
CA ASP A 70 -13.52 -10.68 5.60
C ASP A 70 -14.94 -10.39 5.14
N ALA A 71 -15.96 -10.82 5.90
CA ALA A 71 -17.35 -10.54 5.61
C ALA A 71 -17.66 -9.03 5.73
N GLU A 72 -17.11 -8.35 6.73
CA GLU A 72 -17.25 -6.91 6.90
C GLU A 72 -16.61 -6.13 5.75
N MET A 73 -15.37 -6.46 5.38
CA MET A 73 -14.67 -5.81 4.27
C MET A 73 -15.37 -6.06 2.94
N LYS A 74 -15.82 -7.30 2.68
CA LYS A 74 -16.63 -7.61 1.50
C LYS A 74 -17.91 -6.79 1.47
N GLY A 75 -18.62 -6.72 2.59
CA GLY A 75 -19.85 -5.92 2.73
C GLY A 75 -19.59 -4.45 2.44
N PHE A 76 -18.50 -3.90 2.95
CA PHE A 76 -18.10 -2.52 2.69
C PHE A 76 -17.86 -2.25 1.20
N TYR A 77 -17.06 -3.07 0.51
CA TYR A 77 -16.79 -2.86 -0.92
C TYR A 77 -18.04 -2.98 -1.79
N LEU A 78 -18.92 -3.95 -1.48
CA LEU A 78 -20.19 -4.10 -2.19
C LEU A 78 -21.13 -2.92 -1.93
N ALA A 79 -21.21 -2.41 -0.70
CA ALA A 79 -21.99 -1.22 -0.35
C ALA A 79 -21.47 0.05 -1.06
N MET A 80 -20.15 0.15 -1.30
CA MET A 80 -19.56 1.22 -2.10
C MET A 80 -19.85 1.10 -3.60
N GLY A 81 -20.40 -0.03 -4.06
CA GLY A 81 -20.78 -0.25 -5.47
C GLY A 81 -19.85 -1.18 -6.25
N ALA A 82 -18.86 -1.79 -5.63
CA ALA A 82 -18.09 -2.85 -6.26
C ALA A 82 -18.99 -4.07 -6.55
N LYS A 83 -18.74 -4.77 -7.65
CA LYS A 83 -19.54 -5.96 -8.01
C LYS A 83 -19.04 -7.21 -7.30
N ASP A 84 -17.75 -7.27 -7.02
CA ASP A 84 -17.12 -8.44 -6.42
C ASP A 84 -15.85 -8.07 -5.64
N TRP A 85 -15.46 -8.97 -4.74
CA TRP A 85 -14.24 -8.90 -3.96
C TRP A 85 -13.59 -10.28 -3.87
N SER A 86 -12.27 -10.31 -4.01
CA SER A 86 -11.47 -11.52 -3.86
C SER A 86 -10.22 -11.25 -3.02
N ARG A 87 -9.63 -12.32 -2.55
CA ARG A 87 -8.39 -12.29 -1.78
C ARG A 87 -7.34 -13.14 -2.49
N SER A 88 -6.08 -12.69 -2.44
CA SER A 88 -4.93 -13.46 -2.95
C SER A 88 -4.88 -14.83 -2.32
N LEU A 89 -4.60 -15.85 -3.12
CA LEU A 89 -4.34 -17.18 -2.60
C LEU A 89 -2.99 -17.21 -1.88
N PRO A 90 -2.87 -17.96 -0.77
CA PRO A 90 -1.59 -18.12 -0.09
C PRO A 90 -0.51 -18.67 -1.04
N PHE A 91 0.71 -18.17 -0.92
CA PHE A 91 1.88 -18.59 -1.70
C PHE A 91 1.83 -18.36 -3.21
N GLN A 92 0.99 -17.42 -3.68
CA GLN A 92 0.96 -17.01 -5.09
C GLN A 92 1.53 -15.58 -5.26
N PRO A 93 2.85 -15.42 -5.42
CA PRO A 93 3.50 -14.11 -5.49
C PRO A 93 3.16 -13.31 -6.77
N TRP A 94 2.74 -13.97 -7.85
CA TRP A 94 2.30 -13.30 -9.10
C TRP A 94 0.97 -12.55 -8.96
N ASP A 95 0.19 -12.87 -7.96
CA ASP A 95 -1.09 -12.23 -7.64
C ASP A 95 -0.91 -10.85 -6.97
N LYS A 96 0.33 -10.49 -6.65
CA LYS A 96 0.67 -9.30 -5.85
C LYS A 96 1.39 -8.25 -6.68
N LEU A 97 0.66 -7.64 -7.61
CA LEU A 97 1.22 -6.57 -8.45
C LEU A 97 1.68 -5.37 -7.62
N ILE A 98 0.94 -5.04 -6.57
CA ILE A 98 1.24 -3.95 -5.65
C ILE A 98 2.62 -4.08 -4.98
N GLU A 99 3.14 -5.29 -4.78
CA GLU A 99 4.49 -5.50 -4.23
C GLU A 99 5.58 -4.92 -5.15
N ARG A 100 5.37 -5.00 -6.47
CA ARG A 100 6.30 -4.39 -7.45
C ARG A 100 6.23 -2.87 -7.41
N ALA A 101 5.02 -2.32 -7.25
CA ALA A 101 4.82 -0.88 -7.07
C ALA A 101 5.55 -0.39 -5.82
N PHE A 102 5.41 -1.07 -4.67
CA PHE A 102 6.16 -0.77 -3.45
C PHE A 102 7.67 -0.92 -3.63
N GLY A 103 8.13 -1.94 -4.34
CA GLY A 103 9.54 -2.10 -4.68
C GLY A 103 10.10 -0.93 -5.48
N THR A 104 9.34 -0.42 -6.44
CA THR A 104 9.69 0.78 -7.23
C THR A 104 9.67 2.02 -6.36
N PHE A 105 8.63 2.21 -5.55
CA PHE A 105 8.51 3.31 -4.61
C PHE A 105 9.71 3.36 -3.64
N CYS A 106 10.05 2.26 -3.01
CA CYS A 106 11.18 2.19 -2.11
C CYS A 106 12.51 2.53 -2.80
N LYS A 107 12.73 2.04 -4.02
CA LYS A 107 13.98 2.26 -4.76
C LYS A 107 14.11 3.67 -5.31
N ARG A 108 13.02 4.28 -5.78
CA ARG A 108 13.03 5.54 -6.52
C ARG A 108 12.68 6.75 -5.66
N TYR A 109 11.84 6.55 -4.63
CA TYR A 109 11.39 7.61 -3.75
C TYR A 109 12.02 7.51 -2.36
N SER A 110 11.71 6.45 -1.57
CA SER A 110 12.10 6.39 -0.17
C SER A 110 13.61 6.48 0.07
N ARG A 111 14.43 5.95 -0.84
CA ARG A 111 15.91 6.00 -0.72
C ARG A 111 16.52 7.41 -0.81
N LYS A 112 15.77 8.39 -1.30
CA LYS A 112 16.24 9.78 -1.41
C LYS A 112 16.33 10.47 -0.04
N PHE A 113 15.58 10.00 0.93
CA PHE A 113 15.50 10.62 2.24
C PHE A 113 16.65 10.20 3.16
N LYS A 114 17.23 11.16 3.87
CA LYS A 114 18.30 10.90 4.84
C LYS A 114 17.90 9.89 5.91
N ALA A 115 16.63 9.94 6.37
CA ALA A 115 16.08 9.05 7.37
C ALA A 115 15.77 7.62 6.87
N TYR A 116 15.93 7.32 5.58
CA TYR A 116 15.65 6.00 5.04
C TYR A 116 16.49 4.89 5.70
N THR A 117 15.82 3.90 6.30
CA THR A 117 16.43 2.80 7.07
C THR A 117 16.43 1.44 6.36
N GLY A 118 15.87 1.35 5.16
CA GLY A 118 15.81 0.12 4.36
C GLY A 118 14.37 -0.37 4.12
N THR A 119 14.19 -1.24 3.14
CA THR A 119 12.88 -1.77 2.71
C THR A 119 12.42 -2.99 3.50
N LEU A 120 13.35 -3.78 4.00
CA LEU A 120 13.07 -5.03 4.71
C LEU A 120 13.69 -5.00 6.10
N THR A 121 12.95 -5.45 7.09
CA THR A 121 13.39 -5.48 8.49
C THR A 121 14.69 -6.29 8.66
N GLY A 122 14.86 -7.37 7.88
CA GLY A 122 16.07 -8.21 7.91
C GLY A 122 17.24 -7.68 7.06
N SER A 123 17.03 -6.70 6.17
CA SER A 123 18.05 -6.19 5.24
C SER A 123 18.72 -4.90 5.70
N ARG A 124 18.44 -4.45 6.92
CA ARG A 124 19.08 -3.27 7.49
C ARG A 124 20.56 -3.55 7.72
N THR A 125 21.41 -2.79 7.04
CA THR A 125 22.85 -2.78 7.36
C THR A 125 23.06 -2.17 8.75
N ASP A 126 24.13 -2.54 9.44
CA ASP A 126 24.43 -2.00 10.78
C ASP A 126 24.55 -0.46 10.76
N ALA A 127 25.08 0.11 9.68
CA ALA A 127 25.14 1.56 9.51
C ALA A 127 23.76 2.23 9.46
N LYS A 128 22.75 1.55 8.90
CA LYS A 128 21.37 2.07 8.84
C LYS A 128 20.60 1.85 10.14
N ARG A 129 20.92 0.79 10.89
CA ARG A 129 20.36 0.53 12.22
C ARG A 129 20.83 1.55 13.25
N LYS A 130 22.04 2.10 13.06
CA LYS A 130 22.67 3.07 13.96
C LYS A 130 22.39 4.54 13.57
N LYS A 131 21.41 4.78 12.67
CA LYS A 131 21.02 6.17 12.40
C LYS A 131 20.48 6.81 13.67
N ASP A 132 21.03 7.95 13.97
CA ASP A 132 20.60 8.81 15.06
C ASP A 132 19.34 9.60 14.65
N ILE A 133 18.19 8.93 14.69
CA ILE A 133 16.91 9.54 14.29
C ILE A 133 16.54 10.67 15.25
N ASP A 134 16.78 10.48 16.56
CA ASP A 134 16.43 11.49 17.56
C ASP A 134 17.28 12.75 17.36
N GLY A 135 18.58 12.61 17.16
CA GLY A 135 19.43 13.74 16.83
C GLY A 135 19.11 14.38 15.48
N MET A 136 18.62 13.62 14.49
CA MET A 136 18.13 14.19 13.22
C MET A 136 16.85 15.01 13.44
N LEU A 137 15.97 14.58 14.33
CA LEU A 137 14.77 15.31 14.72
C LEU A 137 15.13 16.64 15.40
N GLU A 138 16.03 16.61 16.38
CA GLU A 138 16.52 17.82 17.09
C GLU A 138 17.17 18.84 16.15
N ARG A 139 17.88 18.37 15.11
CA ARG A 139 18.49 19.25 14.10
C ARG A 139 17.55 19.68 13.00
N GLY A 140 16.25 19.29 13.03
CA GLY A 140 15.30 19.62 11.98
C GLY A 140 15.62 19.00 10.61
N GLU A 141 16.27 17.85 10.59
CA GLU A 141 16.65 17.16 9.34
C GLU A 141 15.58 16.18 8.83
N LEU A 142 14.51 15.98 9.62
CA LEU A 142 13.40 15.11 9.26
C LEU A 142 12.28 15.95 8.64
N LEU A 143 11.60 15.37 7.67
CA LEU A 143 10.37 15.93 7.11
C LEU A 143 9.21 15.78 8.10
N THR A 144 8.31 16.73 8.09
CA THR A 144 6.98 16.56 8.69
C THR A 144 6.17 15.55 7.88
N LEU A 145 5.08 15.02 8.45
CA LEU A 145 4.16 14.14 7.73
C LEU A 145 3.54 14.85 6.52
N GLU A 146 3.22 16.13 6.65
CA GLU A 146 2.65 16.96 5.59
C GLU A 146 3.63 17.12 4.43
N GLU A 147 4.86 17.56 4.71
CA GLU A 147 5.91 17.67 3.69
C GLU A 147 6.19 16.34 3.00
N PHE A 148 6.21 15.24 3.75
CA PHE A 148 6.42 13.91 3.18
C PHE A 148 5.24 13.51 2.29
N TYR A 149 4.00 13.85 2.67
CA TYR A 149 2.81 13.55 1.88
C TYR A 149 2.80 14.35 0.56
N ASP A 150 3.11 15.63 0.60
CA ASP A 150 3.19 16.48 -0.59
C ASP A 150 4.23 15.96 -1.58
N LEU A 151 5.41 15.61 -1.10
CA LEU A 151 6.46 14.99 -1.92
C LEU A 151 6.04 13.61 -2.46
N LEU A 152 5.23 12.85 -1.71
CA LEU A 152 4.68 11.58 -2.17
C LEU A 152 3.71 11.80 -3.33
N VAL A 153 2.77 12.73 -3.20
CA VAL A 153 1.80 13.07 -4.25
C VAL A 153 2.54 13.56 -5.49
N GLU A 154 3.48 14.49 -5.34
CA GLU A 154 4.32 14.96 -6.43
C GLU A 154 5.04 13.82 -7.15
N PHE A 155 5.66 12.89 -6.40
CA PHE A 155 6.32 11.72 -6.98
C PHE A 155 5.36 10.83 -7.77
N LEU A 156 4.14 10.59 -7.26
CA LEU A 156 3.14 9.79 -7.95
C LEU A 156 2.72 10.44 -9.27
N GLU A 157 2.39 11.73 -9.26
CA GLU A 157 1.88 12.44 -10.42
C GLU A 157 2.95 12.76 -11.47
N THR A 158 4.17 13.12 -11.04
CA THR A 158 5.20 13.60 -11.96
C THR A 158 6.08 12.48 -12.49
N TRP A 159 6.35 11.46 -11.70
CA TRP A 159 7.25 10.40 -12.08
C TRP A 159 6.56 9.06 -12.26
N TYR A 160 5.80 8.59 -11.25
CA TYR A 160 5.23 7.24 -11.27
C TYR A 160 4.19 7.07 -12.39
N ASP A 161 3.25 8.00 -12.51
CA ASP A 161 2.21 7.96 -13.53
C ASP A 161 2.75 8.19 -14.95
N ARG A 162 3.92 8.80 -15.07
CA ARG A 162 4.57 9.05 -16.38
C ARG A 162 5.66 8.05 -16.73
N HIS A 163 5.99 7.15 -15.82
CA HIS A 163 7.01 6.13 -16.02
C HIS A 163 6.46 4.96 -16.85
N GLU A 164 7.28 4.41 -17.76
CA GLU A 164 6.93 3.21 -18.50
C GLU A 164 6.95 1.97 -17.61
N HIS A 165 5.84 1.24 -17.57
CA HIS A 165 5.69 0.00 -16.83
C HIS A 165 5.87 -1.21 -17.76
N GLN A 166 6.91 -2.01 -17.51
CA GLN A 166 7.20 -3.20 -18.33
C GLN A 166 6.03 -4.18 -18.37
N GLY A 167 5.24 -4.26 -17.28
CA GLY A 167 4.05 -5.11 -17.22
C GLY A 167 2.95 -4.69 -18.21
N LEU A 168 2.76 -3.40 -18.43
CA LEU A 168 1.81 -2.89 -19.43
C LEU A 168 2.31 -3.19 -20.85
N LYS A 169 3.59 -2.98 -21.11
CA LYS A 169 4.23 -3.30 -22.39
C LYS A 169 4.14 -4.80 -22.72
N ALA A 170 4.37 -5.66 -21.72
CA ALA A 170 4.29 -7.12 -21.87
C ALA A 170 2.84 -7.60 -22.11
N ALA A 171 1.84 -6.87 -21.61
CA ALA A 171 0.43 -7.16 -21.84
C ALA A 171 -0.08 -6.71 -23.22
N GLY A 172 0.78 -6.08 -24.04
CA GLY A 172 0.40 -5.58 -25.38
C GLY A 172 -0.52 -4.36 -25.35
N GLU A 173 -0.57 -3.66 -24.23
CA GLU A 173 -1.34 -2.42 -24.11
C GLU A 173 -0.77 -1.32 -25.00
N GLN A 174 -1.64 -0.51 -25.60
CA GLN A 174 -1.21 0.63 -26.43
C GLN A 174 -0.51 1.72 -25.62
N TRP A 175 -0.84 1.82 -24.35
CA TRP A 175 -0.19 2.72 -23.38
C TRP A 175 0.73 1.92 -22.45
N THR A 176 1.91 2.44 -22.25
CA THR A 176 2.89 1.84 -21.34
C THR A 176 3.04 2.60 -20.03
N LYS A 177 2.33 3.72 -19.90
CA LYS A 177 2.32 4.61 -18.73
C LYS A 177 0.98 4.56 -18.01
N PRO A 178 0.93 4.75 -16.69
CA PRO A 178 -0.28 4.68 -15.88
C PRO A 178 -1.36 5.71 -16.21
N ALA A 179 -0.97 6.89 -16.61
CA ALA A 179 -1.91 8.01 -16.79
C ALA A 179 -2.53 8.06 -18.17
#